data_cacf3985b313e455bb37851b5ba88dad
#
_entry.id   cacf3985b313e455bb37851b5ba88dad
#
_cell.length_a   1.000
_cell.length_b   1.000
_cell.length_c   1.000
_cell.angle_alpha   90.00
_cell.angle_beta   90.00
_cell.angle_gamma   90.00
#
_symmetry.space_group_name_H-M   'P 1'
#
loop_
_entity.id
_entity.type
_entity.pdbx_description
1 polymer ?
#
loop_
_entity_poly.entity_id
_entity_poly.type
_entity_poly.pdbx_seq_one_letter_code
_entity_poly.pdbx_strand_id
1 'polypeptide(L)'
;MEKALYTILSNDLIADKTYRMRLQGPTGSLKRGGQFVDVAIDGFFLRRPLAAQEWDADSLAVIYKVVGEGTEVMSRMQAGQSLELLCGLGNGFDADACRQSALIACGGLGASPVFSLAKELIAAGKKVCVVMGFNTAADAVLVDEFKAMGAEVHLATLDGTLGVKGFVTDAINAAQPQFDYFYTCGPAPMMKAVCESLPGPGEASLEERMGCGCGICYGCTCHTASGPKRVCADGPVFKKEDIIW
;
A
#
# COMPACT_ATOMS: atom_id res chain seq x y z
N MET A 1 1.33 -14.00 -11.68
CA MET A 1 1.48 -14.67 -10.36
C MET A 1 2.54 -15.76 -10.49
N GLU A 2 3.49 -15.77 -9.57
CA GLU A 2 4.60 -16.72 -9.51
C GLU A 2 4.79 -17.21 -8.07
N LYS A 3 5.07 -18.50 -7.88
CA LYS A 3 5.37 -19.10 -6.59
C LYS A 3 6.86 -19.42 -6.53
N ALA A 4 7.58 -18.84 -5.55
CA ALA A 4 9.01 -19.06 -5.41
C ALA A 4 9.47 -18.91 -3.95
N LEU A 5 10.68 -19.40 -3.66
CA LEU A 5 11.40 -19.13 -2.42
C LEU A 5 12.18 -17.82 -2.56
N TYR A 6 12.10 -17.00 -1.52
CA TYR A 6 12.81 -15.73 -1.41
C TYR A 6 13.72 -15.77 -0.20
N THR A 7 14.92 -15.22 -0.33
CA THR A 7 15.87 -15.10 0.78
C THR A 7 15.72 -13.74 1.43
N ILE A 8 15.61 -13.69 2.74
CA ILE A 8 15.58 -12.44 3.50
C ILE A 8 16.96 -11.78 3.42
N LEU A 9 17.01 -10.56 2.87
CA LEU A 9 18.21 -9.73 2.84
C LEU A 9 18.34 -8.89 4.10
N SER A 10 17.23 -8.34 4.58
CA SER A 10 17.12 -7.62 5.85
C SER A 10 15.68 -7.65 6.38
N ASN A 11 15.53 -7.38 7.67
CA ASN A 11 14.23 -7.28 8.34
C ASN A 11 14.36 -6.25 9.47
N ASP A 12 14.17 -4.98 9.14
CA ASP A 12 14.53 -3.85 9.97
C ASP A 12 13.30 -3.22 10.62
N LEU A 13 13.36 -2.93 11.92
CA LEU A 13 12.35 -2.12 12.63
C LEU A 13 12.47 -0.66 12.17
N ILE A 14 11.42 -0.12 11.54
CA ILE A 14 11.41 1.23 10.96
C ILE A 14 10.47 2.22 11.69
N ALA A 15 9.51 1.71 12.46
CA ALA A 15 8.61 2.49 13.30
C ALA A 15 8.03 1.58 14.40
N ASP A 16 7.13 2.09 15.26
CA ASP A 16 6.53 1.28 16.33
C ASP A 16 5.93 -0.02 15.79
N LYS A 17 6.50 -1.17 16.20
CA LYS A 17 6.11 -2.53 15.76
C LYS A 17 6.04 -2.71 14.23
N THR A 18 6.67 -1.83 13.46
CA THR A 18 6.61 -1.80 12.00
C THR A 18 7.96 -2.13 11.41
N TYR A 19 8.00 -3.13 10.54
CA TYR A 19 9.21 -3.67 9.94
C TYR A 19 9.19 -3.48 8.44
N ARG A 20 10.39 -3.23 7.87
CA ARG A 20 10.66 -3.35 6.44
C ARG A 20 11.48 -4.61 6.23
N MET A 21 10.94 -5.55 5.46
CA MET A 21 11.65 -6.78 5.06
C MET A 21 12.03 -6.67 3.58
N ARG A 22 13.31 -6.83 3.28
CA ARG A 22 13.83 -6.95 1.90
C ARG A 22 14.07 -8.41 1.58
N LEU A 23 13.63 -8.82 0.40
CA LEU A 23 13.58 -10.21 -0.04
C LEU A 23 14.22 -10.32 -1.42
N GLN A 24 15.19 -11.25 -1.57
CA GLN A 24 15.77 -11.57 -2.87
C GLN A 24 15.04 -12.75 -3.49
N GLY A 25 14.62 -12.59 -4.73
CA GLY A 25 13.90 -13.60 -5.50
C GLY A 25 13.26 -13.00 -6.76
N PRO A 26 12.53 -13.80 -7.56
CA PRO A 26 11.98 -13.35 -8.83
C PRO A 26 10.86 -12.33 -8.66
N THR A 27 10.99 -11.18 -9.31
CA THR A 27 10.03 -10.06 -9.24
C THR A 27 9.29 -9.82 -10.55
N GLY A 28 9.60 -10.58 -11.60
CA GLY A 28 9.10 -10.37 -12.95
C GLY A 28 7.57 -10.38 -13.09
N SER A 29 6.84 -10.88 -12.10
CA SER A 29 5.38 -10.86 -12.04
C SER A 29 4.79 -9.57 -11.44
N LEU A 30 5.58 -8.72 -10.78
CA LEU A 30 5.19 -7.37 -10.34
C LEU A 30 5.30 -6.39 -11.51
N LYS A 31 4.25 -5.59 -11.74
CA LYS A 31 4.14 -4.67 -12.89
C LYS A 31 3.69 -3.27 -12.49
N ARG A 32 2.92 -3.13 -11.42
CA ARG A 32 2.26 -1.88 -11.01
C ARG A 32 2.32 -1.70 -9.50
N GLY A 33 2.46 -0.48 -9.05
CA GLY A 33 2.26 -0.12 -7.64
C GLY A 33 0.88 -0.56 -7.15
N GLY A 34 0.79 -1.00 -5.89
CA GLY A 34 -0.45 -1.54 -5.33
C GLY A 34 -0.64 -3.04 -5.51
N GLN A 35 0.18 -3.72 -6.34
CA GLN A 35 0.24 -5.18 -6.33
C GLN A 35 0.84 -5.70 -5.02
N PHE A 36 0.55 -6.95 -4.69
CA PHE A 36 0.96 -7.54 -3.42
C PHE A 36 1.58 -8.93 -3.59
N VAL A 37 2.18 -9.39 -2.52
CA VAL A 37 2.70 -10.75 -2.35
C VAL A 37 1.95 -11.44 -1.21
N ASP A 38 1.87 -12.76 -1.24
CA ASP A 38 1.21 -13.55 -0.20
C ASP A 38 2.22 -14.50 0.43
N VAL A 39 2.65 -14.18 1.66
CA VAL A 39 3.78 -14.79 2.36
C VAL A 39 3.32 -16.02 3.14
N ALA A 40 3.92 -17.17 2.87
CA ALA A 40 3.74 -18.37 3.70
C ALA A 40 4.63 -18.29 4.94
N ILE A 41 4.06 -18.66 6.08
CA ILE A 41 4.77 -18.73 7.36
C ILE A 41 4.56 -20.13 7.92
N ASP A 42 5.64 -20.81 8.25
CA ASP A 42 5.60 -22.16 8.79
C ASP A 42 4.74 -22.23 10.06
N GLY A 43 3.89 -23.24 10.14
CA GLY A 43 2.93 -23.42 11.23
C GLY A 43 1.62 -22.66 11.11
N PHE A 44 1.44 -21.84 10.06
CA PHE A 44 0.21 -21.10 9.81
C PHE A 44 -0.50 -21.56 8.54
N PHE A 45 -1.80 -21.81 8.65
CA PHE A 45 -2.61 -22.25 7.52
C PHE A 45 -2.78 -21.17 6.47
N LEU A 46 -3.06 -19.92 6.87
CA LEU A 46 -3.23 -18.80 5.94
C LEU A 46 -1.90 -18.08 5.73
N ARG A 47 -1.68 -17.63 4.50
CA ARG A 47 -0.59 -16.73 4.12
C ARG A 47 -0.87 -15.29 4.62
N ARG A 48 0.11 -14.43 4.51
CA ARG A 48 0.01 -13.00 4.87
C ARG A 48 0.13 -12.16 3.59
N PRO A 49 -1.00 -11.59 3.11
CA PRO A 49 -0.97 -10.66 1.98
C PRO A 49 -0.32 -9.34 2.41
N LEU A 50 0.75 -8.97 1.73
CA LEU A 50 1.53 -7.76 1.98
C LEU A 50 1.77 -7.01 0.66
N ALA A 51 1.51 -5.70 0.64
CA ALA A 51 1.79 -4.89 -0.53
C ALA A 51 3.29 -4.89 -0.84
N ALA A 52 3.64 -5.02 -2.12
CA ALA A 52 4.99 -4.78 -2.59
C ALA A 52 5.27 -3.27 -2.53
N GLN A 53 6.11 -2.84 -1.58
CA GLN A 53 6.47 -1.43 -1.42
C GLN A 53 7.25 -0.93 -2.62
N GLU A 54 8.31 -1.65 -2.97
CA GLU A 54 9.15 -1.42 -4.14
C GLU A 54 9.80 -2.74 -4.57
N TRP A 55 10.29 -2.77 -5.78
CA TRP A 55 11.03 -3.91 -6.32
C TRP A 55 11.99 -3.46 -7.43
N ASP A 56 12.99 -4.28 -7.69
CA ASP A 56 13.90 -4.22 -8.83
C ASP A 56 13.90 -5.57 -9.57
N ALA A 57 14.96 -5.88 -10.31
CA ALA A 57 15.02 -7.08 -11.15
C ALA A 57 15.01 -8.41 -10.36
N ASP A 58 15.54 -8.42 -9.14
CA ASP A 58 15.75 -9.62 -8.33
C ASP A 58 15.47 -9.45 -6.83
N SER A 59 14.92 -8.31 -6.43
CA SER A 59 14.54 -8.07 -5.04
C SER A 59 13.25 -7.27 -4.90
N LEU A 60 12.57 -7.45 -3.78
CA LEU A 60 11.41 -6.66 -3.39
C LEU A 60 11.47 -6.30 -1.90
N ALA A 61 10.76 -5.25 -1.53
CA ALA A 61 10.54 -4.87 -0.14
C ALA A 61 9.06 -4.92 0.21
N VAL A 62 8.75 -5.37 1.42
CA VAL A 62 7.44 -5.28 2.03
C VAL A 62 7.53 -4.56 3.37
N ILE A 63 6.48 -3.81 3.72
CA ILE A 63 6.35 -3.21 5.04
C ILE A 63 5.15 -3.83 5.74
N TYR A 64 5.34 -4.24 7.00
CA TYR A 64 4.29 -4.85 7.79
C TYR A 64 4.37 -4.41 9.26
N LYS A 65 3.23 -4.38 9.92
CA LYS A 65 3.12 -4.13 11.38
C LYS A 65 2.83 -5.44 12.09
N VAL A 66 3.41 -5.61 13.27
CA VAL A 66 3.11 -6.77 14.13
C VAL A 66 1.72 -6.56 14.73
N VAL A 67 0.75 -7.32 14.22
CA VAL A 67 -0.65 -7.26 14.64
C VAL A 67 -1.21 -8.61 15.08
N GLY A 68 -0.42 -9.68 14.99
CA GLY A 68 -0.81 -11.03 15.38
C GLY A 68 0.36 -12.00 15.25
N GLU A 69 0.15 -13.25 15.65
CA GLU A 69 1.18 -14.28 15.77
C GLU A 69 2.04 -14.47 14.51
N GLY A 70 1.43 -14.49 13.32
CA GLY A 70 2.20 -14.66 12.07
C GLY A 70 3.16 -13.50 11.80
N THR A 71 2.71 -12.24 11.96
CA THR A 71 3.60 -11.08 11.81
C THR A 71 4.60 -10.97 12.96
N GLU A 72 4.30 -11.53 14.14
CA GLU A 72 5.24 -11.64 15.23
C GLU A 72 6.36 -12.66 14.91
N VAL A 73 6.02 -13.80 14.30
CA VAL A 73 7.04 -14.75 13.80
C VAL A 73 7.91 -14.07 12.74
N MET A 74 7.30 -13.38 11.78
CA MET A 74 8.05 -12.63 10.75
C MET A 74 9.03 -11.63 11.36
N SER A 75 8.65 -10.89 12.41
CA SER A 75 9.50 -9.87 13.02
C SER A 75 10.79 -10.42 13.66
N ARG A 76 10.84 -11.73 13.93
CA ARG A 76 12.01 -12.43 14.49
C ARG A 76 12.89 -13.07 13.42
N MET A 77 12.43 -13.09 12.15
CA MET A 77 13.19 -13.65 11.04
C MET A 77 14.41 -12.79 10.71
N GLN A 78 15.48 -13.44 10.30
CA GLN A 78 16.77 -12.81 10.07
C GLN A 78 17.24 -12.99 8.61
N ALA A 79 18.18 -12.16 8.20
CA ALA A 79 18.86 -12.30 6.91
C ALA A 79 19.42 -13.71 6.72
N GLY A 80 19.31 -14.22 5.49
CA GLY A 80 19.70 -15.58 5.10
C GLY A 80 18.61 -16.64 5.28
N GLN A 81 17.54 -16.39 6.02
CA GLN A 81 16.38 -17.27 6.08
C GLN A 81 15.54 -17.13 4.80
N SER A 82 14.75 -18.15 4.50
CA SER A 82 13.91 -18.17 3.30
C SER A 82 12.42 -18.17 3.64
N LEU A 83 11.64 -17.54 2.76
CA LEU A 83 10.17 -17.52 2.79
C LEU A 83 9.63 -17.93 1.43
N GLU A 84 8.55 -18.71 1.42
CA GLU A 84 7.81 -18.98 0.18
C GLU A 84 6.77 -17.88 -0.04
N LEU A 85 6.79 -17.26 -1.23
CA LEU A 85 5.84 -16.23 -1.63
C LEU A 85 5.05 -16.64 -2.88
N LEU A 86 3.79 -16.21 -2.92
CA LEU A 86 3.08 -15.99 -4.18
C LEU A 86 3.28 -14.52 -4.55
N CYS A 87 3.92 -14.24 -5.67
CA CYS A 87 4.28 -12.88 -6.11
C CYS A 87 3.46 -12.45 -7.31
N GLY A 88 3.22 -11.12 -7.44
CA GLY A 88 2.49 -10.54 -8.56
C GLY A 88 0.97 -10.79 -8.47
N LEU A 89 0.40 -10.56 -7.30
CA LEU A 89 -1.03 -10.67 -7.04
C LEU A 89 -1.70 -9.29 -7.15
N GLY A 90 -2.97 -9.29 -7.53
CA GLY A 90 -3.77 -8.07 -7.72
C GLY A 90 -3.46 -7.30 -9.01
N ASN A 91 -4.29 -6.28 -9.29
CA ASN A 91 -4.23 -5.47 -10.52
C ASN A 91 -3.27 -4.26 -10.42
N GLY A 92 -3.13 -3.66 -9.23
CA GLY A 92 -2.36 -2.43 -9.01
C GLY A 92 -3.03 -1.16 -9.53
N PHE A 93 -2.45 -0.01 -9.18
CA PHE A 93 -2.90 1.31 -9.60
C PHE A 93 -2.62 1.58 -11.09
N ASP A 94 -3.45 2.42 -11.70
CA ASP A 94 -3.26 2.88 -13.07
C ASP A 94 -2.55 4.25 -13.09
N ALA A 95 -1.22 4.24 -13.22
CA ALA A 95 -0.43 5.47 -13.28
C ALA A 95 -0.73 6.32 -14.54
N ASP A 96 -1.20 5.69 -15.62
CA ASP A 96 -1.53 6.41 -16.89
C ASP A 96 -2.84 7.21 -16.77
N ALA A 97 -3.71 6.89 -15.80
CA ALA A 97 -4.91 7.65 -15.53
C ALA A 97 -4.64 9.10 -15.08
N CYS A 98 -3.55 9.35 -14.38
CA CYS A 98 -3.07 10.70 -14.08
C CYS A 98 -2.41 11.32 -15.30
N ARG A 99 -2.75 12.58 -15.63
CA ARG A 99 -2.17 13.28 -16.80
C ARG A 99 -0.95 14.10 -16.43
N GLN A 100 -1.06 14.97 -15.44
CA GLN A 100 0.00 15.93 -15.08
C GLN A 100 0.31 15.96 -13.59
N SER A 101 -0.71 15.86 -12.72
CA SER A 101 -0.56 16.02 -11.29
C SER A 101 -1.41 15.04 -10.51
N ALA A 102 -0.78 14.29 -9.64
CA ALA A 102 -1.40 13.30 -8.78
C ALA A 102 -1.47 13.76 -7.33
N LEU A 103 -2.61 13.50 -6.69
CA LEU A 103 -2.73 13.49 -5.25
C LEU A 103 -2.72 12.04 -4.76
N ILE A 104 -1.82 11.71 -3.85
CA ILE A 104 -1.78 10.42 -3.16
C ILE A 104 -2.17 10.67 -1.70
N ALA A 105 -3.31 10.13 -1.28
CA ALA A 105 -3.78 10.22 0.10
C ALA A 105 -3.67 8.86 0.77
N CYS A 106 -2.82 8.73 1.79
CA CYS A 106 -2.60 7.44 2.44
C CYS A 106 -2.59 7.52 3.97
N GLY A 107 -2.96 6.40 4.61
CA GLY A 107 -3.01 6.30 6.07
C GLY A 107 -2.25 5.10 6.59
N GLY A 108 -1.39 5.31 7.60
CA GLY A 108 -0.61 4.25 8.22
C GLY A 108 0.20 3.45 7.20
N LEU A 109 0.04 2.12 7.19
CA LEU A 109 0.74 1.23 6.24
C LEU A 109 0.25 1.36 4.80
N GLY A 110 -0.86 2.06 4.52
CA GLY A 110 -1.28 2.41 3.17
C GLY A 110 -0.25 3.24 2.40
N ALA A 111 0.76 3.80 3.08
CA ALA A 111 1.93 4.40 2.45
C ALA A 111 2.77 3.40 1.63
N SER A 112 2.79 2.11 2.02
CA SER A 112 3.57 1.07 1.35
C SER A 112 3.10 0.79 -0.09
N PRO A 113 1.82 0.45 -0.36
CA PRO A 113 1.37 0.14 -1.72
C PRO A 113 1.40 1.33 -2.69
N VAL A 114 1.36 2.57 -2.19
CA VAL A 114 1.42 3.77 -3.03
C VAL A 114 2.85 4.27 -3.28
N PHE A 115 3.86 3.67 -2.65
CA PHE A 115 5.26 4.11 -2.78
C PHE A 115 5.80 3.91 -4.19
N SER A 116 5.68 2.71 -4.73
CA SER A 116 6.10 2.41 -6.11
C SER A 116 5.27 3.15 -7.16
N LEU A 117 3.99 3.40 -6.90
CA LEU A 117 3.17 4.28 -7.76
C LEU A 117 3.73 5.71 -7.80
N ALA A 118 4.05 6.31 -6.64
CA ALA A 118 4.63 7.65 -6.59
C ALA A 118 5.95 7.72 -7.37
N LYS A 119 6.78 6.70 -7.22
CA LYS A 119 8.06 6.57 -7.94
C LYS A 119 7.85 6.51 -9.47
N GLU A 120 6.86 5.75 -9.92
CA GLU A 120 6.47 5.63 -11.34
C GLU A 120 5.95 6.97 -11.89
N LEU A 121 5.04 7.64 -11.17
CA LEU A 121 4.49 8.93 -11.55
C LEU A 121 5.57 10.01 -11.68
N ILE A 122 6.49 10.10 -10.69
CA ILE A 122 7.60 11.07 -10.72
C ILE A 122 8.57 10.77 -11.86
N ALA A 123 8.90 9.50 -12.09
CA ALA A 123 9.76 9.09 -13.20
C ALA A 123 9.13 9.44 -14.57
N ALA A 124 7.79 9.44 -14.66
CA ALA A 124 7.05 9.91 -15.83
C ALA A 124 6.93 11.44 -15.93
N GLY A 125 7.60 12.21 -15.06
CA GLY A 125 7.60 13.67 -15.05
C GLY A 125 6.33 14.32 -14.49
N LYS A 126 5.48 13.57 -13.81
CA LYS A 126 4.24 14.08 -13.20
C LYS A 126 4.53 14.72 -11.84
N LYS A 127 3.78 15.75 -11.49
CA LYS A 127 3.82 16.33 -10.15
C LYS A 127 3.09 15.41 -9.18
N VAL A 128 3.69 15.11 -8.04
CA VAL A 128 3.12 14.21 -7.03
C VAL A 128 3.07 14.92 -5.68
N CYS A 129 1.86 15.08 -5.17
CA CYS A 129 1.60 15.51 -3.79
C CYS A 129 1.15 14.30 -2.98
N VAL A 130 1.84 14.00 -1.88
CA VAL A 130 1.52 12.89 -0.98
C VAL A 130 1.02 13.47 0.34
N VAL A 131 -0.20 13.12 0.73
CA VAL A 131 -0.77 13.48 2.03
C VAL A 131 -0.91 12.21 2.87
N MET A 132 -0.20 12.17 4.00
CA MET A 132 -0.09 10.98 4.82
C MET A 132 -0.68 11.23 6.22
N GLY A 133 -1.45 10.27 6.71
CA GLY A 133 -2.04 10.31 8.05
C GLY A 133 -1.53 9.17 8.94
N PHE A 134 -1.23 9.50 10.19
CA PHE A 134 -0.80 8.55 11.21
C PHE A 134 -1.51 8.83 12.53
N ASN A 135 -1.44 7.90 13.49
CA ASN A 135 -1.96 8.18 14.83
C ASN A 135 -1.02 9.17 15.56
N THR A 136 0.27 8.91 15.51
CA THR A 136 1.34 9.69 16.16
C THR A 136 2.56 9.82 15.25
N ALA A 137 3.51 10.68 15.60
CA ALA A 137 4.79 10.77 14.91
C ALA A 137 5.60 9.45 14.93
N ALA A 138 5.45 8.63 15.99
CA ALA A 138 6.14 7.34 16.11
C ALA A 138 5.63 6.27 15.12
N ASP A 139 4.43 6.44 14.58
CA ASP A 139 3.88 5.55 13.54
C ASP A 139 4.28 5.96 12.11
N ALA A 140 4.91 7.13 11.95
CA ALA A 140 5.22 7.68 10.63
C ALA A 140 6.29 6.84 9.91
N VAL A 141 5.98 6.42 8.69
CA VAL A 141 6.88 5.64 7.82
C VAL A 141 6.98 6.28 6.45
N LEU A 142 8.11 6.09 5.76
CA LEU A 142 8.35 6.49 4.38
C LEU A 142 8.28 8.01 4.10
N VAL A 143 8.18 8.85 5.11
CA VAL A 143 8.05 10.32 4.94
C VAL A 143 9.25 10.90 4.22
N ASP A 144 10.45 10.57 4.70
CA ASP A 144 11.68 11.11 4.13
C ASP A 144 12.01 10.48 2.77
N GLU A 145 11.62 9.23 2.55
CA GLU A 145 11.78 8.55 1.26
C GLU A 145 10.87 9.18 0.20
N PHE A 146 9.62 9.54 0.51
CA PHE A 146 8.75 10.28 -0.42
C PHE A 146 9.33 11.67 -0.75
N LYS A 147 9.83 12.40 0.24
CA LYS A 147 10.50 13.69 0.01
C LYS A 147 11.75 13.53 -0.85
N ALA A 148 12.59 12.52 -0.56
CA ALA A 148 13.83 12.26 -1.28
C ALA A 148 13.61 11.93 -2.76
N MET A 149 12.47 11.32 -3.12
CA MET A 149 12.12 11.07 -4.52
C MET A 149 11.55 12.30 -5.25
N GLY A 150 11.31 13.42 -4.54
CA GLY A 150 10.82 14.67 -5.12
C GLY A 150 9.32 14.88 -5.00
N ALA A 151 8.61 14.11 -4.19
CA ALA A 151 7.20 14.35 -3.88
C ALA A 151 7.04 15.54 -2.93
N GLU A 152 5.99 16.34 -3.13
CA GLU A 152 5.50 17.28 -2.13
C GLU A 152 4.78 16.48 -1.02
N VAL A 153 5.18 16.61 0.25
CA VAL A 153 4.66 15.77 1.34
C VAL A 153 4.01 16.62 2.43
N HIS A 154 2.75 16.32 2.72
CA HIS A 154 1.97 16.88 3.82
C HIS A 154 1.58 15.76 4.80
N LEU A 155 1.53 16.11 6.09
CA LEU A 155 1.32 15.14 7.15
C LEU A 155 0.17 15.56 8.07
N ALA A 156 -0.58 14.56 8.55
CA ALA A 156 -1.51 14.70 9.65
C ALA A 156 -1.24 13.64 10.71
N THR A 157 -1.37 14.00 11.99
CA THR A 157 -1.43 13.02 13.08
C THR A 157 -2.63 13.31 13.98
N LEU A 158 -3.26 12.25 14.47
CA LEU A 158 -4.44 12.41 15.33
C LEU A 158 -4.14 13.17 16.60
N ASP A 159 -2.96 12.96 17.17
CA ASP A 159 -2.51 13.63 18.40
C ASP A 159 -1.86 15.02 18.16
N GLY A 160 -1.53 15.35 16.89
CA GLY A 160 -0.87 16.60 16.51
C GLY A 160 0.63 16.63 16.77
N THR A 161 1.26 15.48 16.98
CA THR A 161 2.73 15.41 17.21
C THR A 161 3.56 15.61 15.95
N LEU A 162 2.95 15.49 14.76
CA LEU A 162 3.60 15.71 13.47
C LEU A 162 2.59 16.23 12.42
N GLY A 163 2.89 17.36 11.79
CA GLY A 163 2.04 17.95 10.76
C GLY A 163 0.75 18.57 11.32
N VAL A 164 -0.34 18.48 10.54
CA VAL A 164 -1.66 18.98 10.95
C VAL A 164 -2.25 18.04 11.99
N LYS A 165 -2.84 18.58 13.06
CA LYS A 165 -3.61 17.77 14.01
C LYS A 165 -4.95 17.40 13.39
N GLY A 166 -5.21 16.10 13.22
CA GLY A 166 -6.46 15.61 12.65
C GLY A 166 -6.25 14.46 11.68
N PHE A 167 -7.14 14.36 10.71
CA PHE A 167 -7.16 13.30 9.69
C PHE A 167 -6.45 13.72 8.40
N VAL A 168 -6.26 12.78 7.48
CA VAL A 168 -5.72 13.04 6.14
C VAL A 168 -6.51 14.13 5.42
N THR A 169 -7.84 14.15 5.55
CA THR A 169 -8.71 15.17 4.97
C THR A 169 -8.43 16.58 5.49
N ASP A 170 -8.04 16.72 6.76
CA ASP A 170 -7.66 18.01 7.33
C ASP A 170 -6.35 18.53 6.72
N ALA A 171 -5.37 17.64 6.52
CA ALA A 171 -4.13 18.00 5.85
C ALA A 171 -4.35 18.32 4.35
N ILE A 172 -5.23 17.59 3.65
CA ILE A 172 -5.62 17.91 2.27
C ILE A 172 -6.26 19.30 2.20
N ASN A 173 -7.18 19.61 3.11
CA ASN A 173 -7.84 20.92 3.18
C ASN A 173 -6.86 22.05 3.50
N ALA A 174 -5.85 21.80 4.33
CA ALA A 174 -4.83 22.79 4.65
C ALA A 174 -3.85 23.03 3.48
N ALA A 175 -3.47 21.97 2.78
CA ALA A 175 -2.52 22.02 1.66
C ALA A 175 -3.13 22.48 0.35
N GLN A 176 -4.44 22.22 0.12
CA GLN A 176 -5.17 22.54 -1.11
C GLN A 176 -4.41 22.12 -2.38
N PRO A 177 -3.95 20.86 -2.49
CA PRO A 177 -3.16 20.40 -3.63
C PRO A 177 -3.94 20.47 -4.93
N GLN A 178 -3.26 20.86 -6.02
CA GLN A 178 -3.84 20.80 -7.36
C GLN A 178 -3.53 19.44 -7.98
N PHE A 179 -4.56 18.74 -8.45
CA PHE A 179 -4.43 17.41 -9.06
C PHE A 179 -5.47 17.19 -10.15
N ASP A 180 -5.18 16.32 -11.09
CA ASP A 180 -6.12 15.84 -12.10
C ASP A 180 -6.60 14.40 -11.84
N TYR A 181 -5.89 13.67 -10.98
CA TYR A 181 -6.25 12.33 -10.55
C TYR A 181 -5.77 12.07 -9.11
N PHE A 182 -6.53 11.31 -8.32
CA PHE A 182 -6.08 10.93 -7.00
C PHE A 182 -6.04 9.42 -6.77
N TYR A 183 -5.18 9.01 -5.85
CA TYR A 183 -4.99 7.65 -5.41
C TYR A 183 -5.07 7.59 -3.90
N THR A 184 -5.73 6.56 -3.35
CA THR A 184 -5.83 6.43 -1.90
C THR A 184 -5.66 4.99 -1.44
N CYS A 185 -4.98 4.82 -0.29
CA CYS A 185 -4.80 3.55 0.39
C CYS A 185 -4.68 3.76 1.90
N GLY A 186 -5.34 2.91 2.68
CA GLY A 186 -5.32 2.96 4.14
C GLY A 186 -6.60 2.44 4.76
N PRO A 187 -6.94 2.81 6.00
CA PRO A 187 -8.16 2.39 6.67
C PRO A 187 -9.42 2.74 5.86
N ALA A 188 -10.37 1.81 5.76
CA ALA A 188 -11.59 2.01 4.96
C ALA A 188 -12.36 3.31 5.29
N PRO A 189 -12.53 3.72 6.57
CA PRO A 189 -13.17 5.01 6.87
C PRO A 189 -12.41 6.21 6.32
N MET A 190 -11.06 6.17 6.30
CA MET A 190 -10.24 7.22 5.72
C MET A 190 -10.42 7.28 4.21
N MET A 191 -10.32 6.15 3.51
CA MET A 191 -10.49 6.09 2.06
C MET A 191 -11.88 6.56 1.63
N LYS A 192 -12.94 6.15 2.37
CA LYS A 192 -14.29 6.63 2.17
C LYS A 192 -14.35 8.16 2.26
N ALA A 193 -13.85 8.75 3.35
CA ALA A 193 -13.84 10.19 3.55
C ALA A 193 -13.07 10.93 2.44
N VAL A 194 -11.93 10.40 2.00
CA VAL A 194 -11.14 10.94 0.87
C VAL A 194 -11.96 10.88 -0.43
N CYS A 195 -12.55 9.72 -0.76
CA CYS A 195 -13.34 9.55 -1.99
C CYS A 195 -14.60 10.42 -2.03
N GLU A 196 -15.24 10.66 -0.88
CA GLU A 196 -16.44 11.51 -0.77
C GLU A 196 -16.09 13.01 -0.80
N SER A 197 -14.94 13.41 -0.26
CA SER A 197 -14.54 14.82 -0.15
C SER A 197 -13.85 15.36 -1.40
N LEU A 198 -13.14 14.51 -2.16
CA LEU A 198 -12.36 14.96 -3.29
C LEU A 198 -13.16 14.98 -4.60
N PRO A 199 -13.08 16.08 -5.37
CA PRO A 199 -13.64 16.13 -6.72
C PRO A 199 -12.81 15.31 -7.71
N GLY A 200 -13.40 15.00 -8.87
CA GLY A 200 -12.70 14.35 -9.97
C GLY A 200 -12.51 12.83 -9.81
N PRO A 201 -11.82 12.21 -10.76
CA PRO A 201 -11.61 10.78 -10.80
C PRO A 201 -10.49 10.33 -9.84
N GLY A 202 -10.57 9.09 -9.36
CA GLY A 202 -9.56 8.52 -8.50
C GLY A 202 -9.71 7.03 -8.28
N GLU A 203 -8.72 6.44 -7.65
CA GLU A 203 -8.66 5.02 -7.31
C GLU A 203 -8.38 4.81 -5.82
N ALA A 204 -8.98 3.76 -5.26
CA ALA A 204 -8.72 3.31 -3.90
C ALA A 204 -8.30 1.84 -3.88
N SER A 205 -7.29 1.52 -3.08
CA SER A 205 -6.82 0.16 -2.84
C SER A 205 -7.50 -0.41 -1.61
N LEU A 206 -8.44 -1.32 -1.81
CA LEU A 206 -9.20 -1.95 -0.73
C LEU A 206 -8.43 -3.08 -0.07
N GLU A 207 -8.73 -3.32 1.19
CA GLU A 207 -8.21 -4.43 1.98
C GLU A 207 -9.37 -5.32 2.44
N GLU A 208 -9.17 -6.64 2.31
CA GLU A 208 -10.09 -7.65 2.81
C GLU A 208 -9.33 -8.85 3.36
N ARG A 209 -9.97 -9.63 4.23
CA ARG A 209 -9.40 -10.89 4.70
C ARG A 209 -9.28 -11.87 3.55
N MET A 210 -8.05 -12.32 3.28
CA MET A 210 -7.76 -13.22 2.18
C MET A 210 -7.55 -14.65 2.68
N GLY A 211 -8.18 -15.61 1.98
CA GLY A 211 -7.90 -17.03 2.19
C GLY A 211 -6.88 -17.54 1.18
N CYS A 212 -7.16 -17.43 -0.12
CA CYS A 212 -6.30 -17.97 -1.19
C CYS A 212 -5.39 -16.96 -1.88
N GLY A 213 -5.64 -15.65 -1.75
CA GLY A 213 -4.87 -14.57 -2.40
C GLY A 213 -4.97 -14.53 -3.94
N CYS A 214 -5.58 -15.53 -4.59
CA CYS A 214 -5.56 -15.72 -6.05
C CYS A 214 -6.95 -15.89 -6.70
N GLY A 215 -8.03 -15.52 -6.00
CA GLY A 215 -9.38 -15.43 -6.57
C GLY A 215 -10.21 -16.72 -6.60
N ILE A 216 -9.77 -17.81 -5.99
CA ILE A 216 -10.48 -19.10 -6.04
C ILE A 216 -11.55 -19.23 -4.95
N CYS A 217 -11.26 -18.77 -3.71
CA CYS A 217 -12.12 -19.05 -2.56
C CYS A 217 -13.26 -18.05 -2.35
N TYR A 218 -13.24 -16.90 -3.01
CA TYR A 218 -14.20 -15.80 -2.85
C TYR A 218 -14.28 -15.18 -1.42
N GLY A 219 -13.35 -15.52 -0.53
CA GLY A 219 -13.35 -15.04 0.86
C GLY A 219 -13.10 -13.53 1.00
N CYS A 220 -12.46 -12.89 0.02
CA CYS A 220 -12.18 -11.46 -0.01
C CYS A 220 -13.18 -10.68 -0.89
N THR A 221 -14.44 -11.12 -0.97
CA THR A 221 -15.46 -10.46 -1.81
C THR A 221 -15.86 -9.11 -1.20
N CYS A 222 -15.78 -8.04 -1.99
CA CYS A 222 -16.35 -6.74 -1.72
C CYS A 222 -17.52 -6.43 -2.67
N HIS A 223 -18.34 -5.45 -2.34
CA HIS A 223 -19.45 -5.01 -3.17
C HIS A 223 -19.05 -3.79 -4.00
N THR A 224 -19.34 -3.84 -5.30
CA THR A 224 -19.10 -2.72 -6.21
C THR A 224 -20.37 -2.41 -7.01
N ALA A 225 -20.42 -1.25 -7.67
CA ALA A 225 -21.53 -0.85 -8.52
C ALA A 225 -21.76 -1.85 -9.69
N SER A 226 -20.71 -2.55 -10.10
CA SER A 226 -20.77 -3.60 -11.13
C SER A 226 -21.03 -5.02 -10.56
N GLY A 227 -21.37 -5.14 -9.26
CA GLY A 227 -21.60 -6.40 -8.56
C GLY A 227 -20.43 -6.84 -7.66
N PRO A 228 -20.49 -8.05 -7.08
CA PRO A 228 -19.45 -8.54 -6.19
C PRO A 228 -18.12 -8.75 -6.93
N LYS A 229 -17.02 -8.30 -6.31
CA LYS A 229 -15.64 -8.43 -6.81
C LYS A 229 -14.74 -9.03 -5.73
N ARG A 230 -13.71 -9.73 -6.15
CA ARG A 230 -12.69 -10.31 -5.26
C ARG A 230 -11.52 -9.35 -5.16
N VAL A 231 -11.26 -8.83 -3.97
CA VAL A 231 -10.16 -7.89 -3.76
C VAL A 231 -8.81 -8.45 -4.22
N CYS A 232 -8.55 -9.73 -4.01
CA CYS A 232 -7.27 -10.35 -4.39
C CYS A 232 -7.07 -10.58 -5.90
N ALA A 233 -8.14 -10.61 -6.71
CA ALA A 233 -8.04 -10.97 -8.13
C ALA A 233 -8.60 -9.90 -9.06
N ASP A 234 -9.74 -9.28 -8.69
CA ASP A 234 -10.39 -8.22 -9.46
C ASP A 234 -9.90 -6.82 -9.03
N GLY A 235 -9.29 -6.72 -7.82
CA GLY A 235 -8.64 -5.58 -7.20
C GLY A 235 -7.14 -5.86 -6.93
N PRO A 236 -6.56 -5.29 -5.87
CA PRO A 236 -7.20 -4.52 -4.77
C PRO A 236 -7.63 -3.10 -5.18
N VAL A 237 -7.19 -2.59 -6.30
CA VAL A 237 -7.44 -1.22 -6.75
C VAL A 237 -8.73 -1.15 -7.55
N PHE A 238 -9.61 -0.24 -7.14
CA PHE A 238 -10.89 0.04 -7.79
C PHE A 238 -11.05 1.55 -8.01
N LYS A 239 -11.77 1.93 -9.06
CA LYS A 239 -12.18 3.31 -9.26
C LYS A 239 -13.14 3.73 -8.16
N LYS A 240 -13.04 4.97 -7.69
CA LYS A 240 -13.85 5.45 -6.56
C LYS A 240 -15.35 5.32 -6.81
N GLU A 241 -15.80 5.51 -8.04
CA GLU A 241 -17.20 5.41 -8.45
C GLU A 241 -17.74 3.96 -8.45
N ASP A 242 -16.87 2.97 -8.48
CA ASP A 242 -17.26 1.56 -8.43
C ASP A 242 -17.43 1.05 -6.99
N ILE A 243 -16.87 1.73 -5.98
CA ILE A 243 -16.84 1.24 -4.60
C ILE A 243 -18.15 1.57 -3.89
N ILE A 244 -18.76 0.56 -3.28
CA ILE A 244 -19.89 0.72 -2.35
C ILE A 244 -19.32 0.64 -0.92
N TRP A 245 -19.29 1.79 -0.24
CA TRP A 245 -18.70 1.94 1.12
C TRP A 245 -19.63 1.48 2.23
#